data_f1eb0e0464d144ac0ee5f59012ce6415
#
_entry.id   f1eb0e0464d144ac0ee5f59012ce6415
#
_cell.length_a   1.000
_cell.length_b   1.000
_cell.length_c   1.000
_cell.angle_alpha   90.00
_cell.angle_beta   90.00
_cell.angle_gamma   90.00
#
_symmetry.space_group_name_H-M   'P 1'
#
loop_
_entity.id
_entity.type
_entity.pdbx_description
1 polymer ?
#
loop_
_entity_poly.entity_id
_entity_poly.type
_entity_poly.pdbx_seq_one_letter_code
_entity_poly.pdbx_strand_id
1 'polypeptide(L)'
;KLLRVWAAEEANIPAWLFDESYHSVGDLAETLTLIVPPGEMADDMSLADWVELRLVPLRGMEESVQRAAVVAIWKESPTHMRLVLLKLITGAFRVGVSKSIVTRAIAEYAGVPSDVISHRLMGAWKPTVGFFANLISKEVQDTIASQPFPFCLAHPVDPGLGPAPLGDANDFAAEWKWDGIRGQVIRRSDQVFIWSRGEDLMENRWPEIESAAELLPNGTVLDGEILASFGDNQVLPFVNLQKRIGRKTVSNRLLKEVPVVFQAFDILQESGQDLRSHPFSERRQRLEMLLATIDHPHLRRTDLIQAASWDELATIRHRSREINAEGLMLKRLDATYEV
;
A
#
# COMPACT_ATOMS: atom_id res chain seq x y z
N LYS A 1 -23.45 -13.31 5.64
CA LYS A 1 -24.58 -14.03 6.30
C LYS A 1 -25.41 -14.81 5.28
N LEU A 2 -25.96 -14.19 4.25
CA LEU A 2 -26.88 -14.80 3.27
C LEU A 2 -26.31 -16.06 2.62
N LEU A 3 -25.10 -16.03 2.12
CA LEU A 3 -24.47 -17.20 1.49
C LEU A 3 -24.44 -18.45 2.36
N ARG A 4 -24.30 -18.32 3.69
CA ARG A 4 -24.32 -19.45 4.62
C ARG A 4 -25.71 -20.10 4.69
N VAL A 5 -26.75 -19.26 4.78
CA VAL A 5 -28.15 -19.72 4.81
C VAL A 5 -28.49 -20.45 3.52
N TRP A 6 -28.21 -19.82 2.39
CA TRP A 6 -28.51 -20.39 1.07
C TRP A 6 -27.76 -21.71 0.82
N ALA A 7 -26.50 -21.79 1.25
CA ALA A 7 -25.72 -23.02 1.10
C ALA A 7 -26.23 -24.15 1.99
N ALA A 8 -26.60 -23.84 3.23
CA ALA A 8 -27.17 -24.85 4.14
C ALA A 8 -28.50 -25.39 3.58
N GLU A 9 -29.35 -24.53 3.02
CA GLU A 9 -30.61 -24.91 2.37
C GLU A 9 -30.37 -25.74 1.10
N GLU A 10 -29.48 -25.34 0.20
CA GLU A 10 -29.19 -26.09 -1.04
C GLU A 10 -28.54 -27.45 -0.75
N ALA A 11 -27.75 -27.56 0.32
CA ALA A 11 -27.14 -28.79 0.76
C ALA A 11 -28.05 -29.64 1.66
N ASN A 12 -29.24 -29.13 2.01
CA ASN A 12 -30.18 -29.77 2.95
C ASN A 12 -29.54 -30.16 4.28
N ILE A 13 -28.74 -29.26 4.86
CA ILE A 13 -28.10 -29.47 6.17
C ILE A 13 -28.58 -28.41 7.17
N PRO A 14 -28.65 -28.74 8.48
CA PRO A 14 -28.99 -27.75 9.50
C PRO A 14 -27.90 -26.67 9.65
N ALA A 15 -28.30 -25.44 10.02
CA ALA A 15 -27.40 -24.30 10.13
C ALA A 15 -26.22 -24.56 11.08
N TRP A 16 -26.43 -25.26 12.20
CA TRP A 16 -25.36 -25.57 13.16
C TRP A 16 -24.25 -26.44 12.52
N LEU A 17 -24.61 -27.35 11.62
CA LEU A 17 -23.63 -28.21 10.95
C LEU A 17 -22.81 -27.43 9.93
N PHE A 18 -23.42 -26.44 9.28
CA PHE A 18 -22.67 -25.47 8.44
C PHE A 18 -21.64 -24.69 9.27
N ASP A 19 -22.06 -24.18 10.44
CA ASP A 19 -21.18 -23.39 11.30
C ASP A 19 -20.01 -24.22 11.86
N GLU A 20 -20.23 -25.46 12.28
CA GLU A 20 -19.17 -26.38 12.66
C GLU A 20 -18.20 -26.67 11.50
N SER A 21 -18.73 -26.91 10.31
CA SER A 21 -17.90 -27.10 9.12
C SER A 21 -17.05 -25.86 8.82
N TYR A 22 -17.63 -24.66 8.94
CA TYR A 22 -16.90 -23.42 8.76
C TYR A 22 -15.81 -23.22 9.83
N HIS A 23 -16.07 -23.56 11.08
CA HIS A 23 -15.05 -23.51 12.14
C HIS A 23 -13.89 -24.48 11.89
N SER A 24 -14.19 -25.64 11.34
CA SER A 24 -13.18 -26.65 11.00
C SER A 24 -12.32 -26.23 9.80
N VAL A 25 -12.92 -25.71 8.74
CA VAL A 25 -12.23 -25.30 7.49
C VAL A 25 -11.54 -23.94 7.64
N GLY A 26 -12.14 -23.00 8.38
CA GLY A 26 -11.60 -21.65 8.63
C GLY A 26 -11.73 -20.65 7.48
N ASP A 27 -12.27 -21.08 6.32
CA ASP A 27 -12.47 -20.22 5.15
C ASP A 27 -13.88 -20.39 4.58
N LEU A 28 -14.61 -19.28 4.46
CA LEU A 28 -16.02 -19.31 4.04
C LEU A 28 -16.19 -19.81 2.59
N ALA A 29 -15.36 -19.36 1.66
CA ALA A 29 -15.48 -19.75 0.25
C ALA A 29 -15.18 -21.24 0.07
N GLU A 30 -14.18 -21.76 0.77
CA GLU A 30 -13.82 -23.16 0.76
C GLU A 30 -14.92 -24.03 1.39
N THR A 31 -15.45 -23.60 2.56
CA THR A 31 -16.58 -24.28 3.21
C THR A 31 -17.79 -24.37 2.31
N LEU A 32 -18.17 -23.25 1.67
CA LEU A 32 -19.28 -23.21 0.71
C LEU A 32 -19.03 -24.15 -0.47
N THR A 33 -17.80 -24.17 -0.99
CA THR A 33 -17.42 -25.03 -2.11
C THR A 33 -17.55 -26.52 -1.79
N LEU A 34 -17.18 -26.90 -0.56
CA LEU A 34 -17.23 -28.29 -0.10
C LEU A 34 -18.66 -28.76 0.26
N ILE A 35 -19.47 -27.87 0.79
CA ILE A 35 -20.83 -28.23 1.27
C ILE A 35 -21.85 -28.27 0.13
N VAL A 36 -21.78 -27.28 -0.80
CA VAL A 36 -22.74 -27.20 -1.91
C VAL A 36 -22.50 -28.35 -2.89
N PRO A 37 -23.54 -29.09 -3.31
CA PRO A 37 -23.38 -30.19 -4.25
C PRO A 37 -22.64 -29.77 -5.54
N PRO A 38 -21.82 -30.68 -6.13
CA PRO A 38 -21.10 -30.35 -7.35
C PRO A 38 -22.05 -30.00 -8.49
N GLY A 39 -21.71 -28.95 -9.23
CA GLY A 39 -22.42 -28.55 -10.44
C GLY A 39 -21.74 -29.09 -11.69
N GLU A 40 -22.47 -29.14 -12.78
CA GLU A 40 -21.95 -29.45 -14.10
C GLU A 40 -21.72 -28.15 -14.87
N MET A 41 -20.61 -28.05 -15.60
CA MET A 41 -20.33 -26.88 -16.42
C MET A 41 -21.29 -26.83 -17.59
N ALA A 42 -22.13 -25.80 -17.61
CA ALA A 42 -23.13 -25.64 -18.66
C ALA A 42 -22.53 -25.09 -19.98
N ASP A 43 -21.45 -24.26 -19.85
CA ASP A 43 -20.79 -23.59 -20.99
C ASP A 43 -19.29 -23.41 -20.71
N ASP A 44 -18.47 -23.36 -21.78
CA ASP A 44 -17.05 -23.02 -21.73
C ASP A 44 -16.85 -21.49 -21.62
N MET A 45 -17.41 -20.93 -20.57
CA MET A 45 -17.39 -19.48 -20.31
C MET A 45 -16.04 -19.06 -19.70
N SER A 46 -15.45 -17.99 -20.22
CA SER A 46 -14.21 -17.44 -19.66
C SER A 46 -14.43 -16.88 -18.23
N LEU A 47 -13.35 -16.81 -17.42
CA LEU A 47 -13.44 -16.18 -16.10
C LEU A 47 -13.92 -14.73 -16.17
N ALA A 48 -13.53 -13.99 -17.21
CA ALA A 48 -13.98 -12.61 -17.43
C ALA A 48 -15.50 -12.56 -17.62
N ASP A 49 -16.07 -13.45 -18.46
CA ASP A 49 -17.50 -13.52 -18.68
C ASP A 49 -18.26 -13.93 -17.41
N TRP A 50 -17.74 -14.87 -16.63
CA TRP A 50 -18.30 -15.20 -15.33
C TRP A 50 -18.37 -13.99 -14.40
N VAL A 51 -17.30 -13.19 -14.37
CA VAL A 51 -17.27 -11.97 -13.54
C VAL A 51 -18.22 -10.90 -14.07
N GLU A 52 -18.12 -10.56 -15.36
CA GLU A 52 -18.85 -9.43 -15.94
C GLU A 52 -20.34 -9.72 -16.12
N LEU A 53 -20.69 -10.93 -16.54
CA LEU A 53 -22.08 -11.27 -16.87
C LEU A 53 -22.84 -11.91 -15.69
N ARG A 54 -22.14 -12.53 -14.73
CA ARG A 54 -22.78 -13.27 -13.64
C ARG A 54 -22.56 -12.67 -12.25
N LEU A 55 -21.33 -12.17 -11.93
CA LEU A 55 -21.04 -11.66 -10.59
C LEU A 55 -21.32 -10.17 -10.44
N VAL A 56 -20.86 -9.34 -11.39
CA VAL A 56 -21.04 -7.88 -11.32
C VAL A 56 -22.50 -7.47 -11.25
N PRO A 57 -23.43 -8.09 -12.04
CA PRO A 57 -24.85 -7.76 -11.99
C PRO A 57 -25.53 -8.05 -10.65
N LEU A 58 -24.97 -8.93 -9.80
CA LEU A 58 -25.55 -9.23 -8.49
C LEU A 58 -25.63 -8.00 -7.58
N ARG A 59 -24.80 -6.98 -7.85
CA ARG A 59 -24.78 -5.78 -7.03
C ARG A 59 -26.10 -4.99 -7.20
N GLY A 60 -26.80 -4.77 -6.08
CA GLY A 60 -28.04 -3.98 -6.05
C GLY A 60 -29.31 -4.74 -6.47
N MET A 61 -29.22 -6.05 -6.74
CA MET A 61 -30.40 -6.88 -6.95
C MET A 61 -31.16 -7.13 -5.64
N GLU A 62 -32.47 -7.37 -5.74
CA GLU A 62 -33.30 -7.88 -4.66
C GLU A 62 -32.77 -9.22 -4.14
N GLU A 63 -32.86 -9.47 -2.82
CA GLU A 63 -32.29 -10.65 -2.18
C GLU A 63 -32.75 -11.98 -2.79
N SER A 64 -34.04 -12.08 -3.14
CA SER A 64 -34.59 -13.27 -3.79
C SER A 64 -33.99 -13.54 -5.18
N VAL A 65 -33.72 -12.48 -5.95
CA VAL A 65 -33.10 -12.55 -7.28
C VAL A 65 -31.61 -12.87 -7.13
N GLN A 66 -30.93 -12.22 -6.17
CA GLN A 66 -29.54 -12.56 -5.85
C GLN A 66 -29.38 -14.03 -5.47
N ARG A 67 -30.27 -14.54 -4.61
CA ARG A 67 -30.25 -15.95 -4.21
C ARG A 67 -30.37 -16.87 -5.42
N ALA A 68 -31.39 -16.65 -6.26
CA ALA A 68 -31.61 -17.46 -7.45
C ALA A 68 -30.39 -17.47 -8.39
N ALA A 69 -29.78 -16.28 -8.62
CA ALA A 69 -28.59 -16.14 -9.46
C ALA A 69 -27.35 -16.83 -8.85
N VAL A 70 -27.12 -16.69 -7.54
CA VAL A 70 -26.00 -17.36 -6.86
C VAL A 70 -26.16 -18.86 -6.88
N VAL A 71 -27.36 -19.38 -6.62
CA VAL A 71 -27.65 -20.83 -6.67
C VAL A 71 -27.45 -21.36 -8.10
N ALA A 72 -27.89 -20.61 -9.12
CA ALA A 72 -27.61 -20.96 -10.52
C ALA A 72 -26.11 -21.06 -10.80
N ILE A 73 -25.32 -20.06 -10.36
CA ILE A 73 -23.85 -20.09 -10.47
C ILE A 73 -23.27 -21.36 -9.82
N TRP A 74 -23.77 -21.76 -8.64
CA TRP A 74 -23.29 -22.98 -7.97
C TRP A 74 -23.62 -24.25 -8.76
N LYS A 75 -24.78 -24.32 -9.39
CA LYS A 75 -25.22 -25.48 -10.20
C LYS A 75 -24.53 -25.55 -11.56
N GLU A 76 -24.15 -24.40 -12.11
CA GLU A 76 -23.51 -24.28 -13.42
C GLU A 76 -21.97 -24.29 -13.36
N SER A 77 -21.36 -24.23 -12.17
CA SER A 77 -19.91 -24.18 -12.00
C SER A 77 -19.33 -25.46 -11.39
N PRO A 78 -18.26 -26.05 -11.97
CA PRO A 78 -17.54 -27.13 -11.36
C PRO A 78 -16.83 -26.69 -10.07
N THR A 79 -16.49 -27.60 -9.19
CA THR A 79 -15.97 -27.31 -7.84
C THR A 79 -14.79 -26.35 -7.83
N HIS A 80 -13.81 -26.53 -8.72
CA HIS A 80 -12.62 -25.65 -8.79
C HIS A 80 -12.97 -24.22 -9.23
N MET A 81 -13.86 -24.06 -10.20
CA MET A 81 -14.31 -22.72 -10.65
C MET A 81 -15.17 -22.06 -9.57
N ARG A 82 -16.05 -22.82 -8.91
CA ARG A 82 -16.89 -22.33 -7.80
C ARG A 82 -16.04 -21.73 -6.68
N LEU A 83 -14.93 -22.36 -6.32
CA LEU A 83 -14.02 -21.83 -5.31
C LEU A 83 -13.53 -20.44 -5.70
N VAL A 84 -13.08 -20.27 -6.96
CA VAL A 84 -12.62 -18.99 -7.48
C VAL A 84 -13.73 -17.93 -7.43
N LEU A 85 -14.92 -18.26 -7.95
CA LEU A 85 -16.07 -17.35 -7.96
C LEU A 85 -16.50 -16.95 -6.54
N LEU A 86 -16.53 -17.89 -5.59
CA LEU A 86 -16.86 -17.62 -4.20
C LEU A 86 -15.79 -16.77 -3.50
N LYS A 87 -14.50 -16.96 -3.81
CA LYS A 87 -13.41 -16.08 -3.33
C LYS A 87 -13.60 -14.64 -3.84
N LEU A 88 -14.02 -14.45 -5.09
CA LEU A 88 -14.33 -13.14 -5.65
C LEU A 88 -15.55 -12.50 -4.97
N ILE A 89 -16.63 -13.25 -4.74
CA ILE A 89 -17.84 -12.75 -4.06
C ILE A 89 -17.55 -12.36 -2.61
N THR A 90 -16.76 -13.15 -1.88
CA THR A 90 -16.46 -12.93 -0.47
C THR A 90 -15.36 -11.88 -0.24
N GLY A 91 -14.65 -11.47 -1.29
CA GLY A 91 -13.51 -10.54 -1.20
C GLY A 91 -12.29 -11.09 -0.46
N ALA A 92 -12.25 -12.39 -0.17
CA ALA A 92 -11.21 -13.06 0.59
C ALA A 92 -10.23 -13.82 -0.32
N PHE A 93 -9.72 -13.16 -1.36
CA PHE A 93 -8.83 -13.78 -2.35
C PHE A 93 -7.42 -13.98 -1.77
N ARG A 94 -7.30 -14.92 -0.83
CA ARG A 94 -6.02 -15.32 -0.24
C ARG A 94 -5.53 -16.58 -0.96
N VAL A 95 -4.68 -16.38 -1.94
CA VAL A 95 -4.13 -17.50 -2.76
C VAL A 95 -2.72 -17.92 -2.32
N GLY A 96 -2.21 -17.38 -1.20
CA GLY A 96 -0.87 -17.71 -0.71
C GLY A 96 0.28 -17.13 -1.55
N VAL A 97 -0.03 -16.26 -2.52
CA VAL A 97 0.96 -15.62 -3.40
C VAL A 97 1.03 -14.14 -3.07
N SER A 98 2.24 -13.64 -2.75
CA SER A 98 2.45 -12.22 -2.47
C SER A 98 2.46 -11.39 -3.76
N LYS A 99 2.16 -10.08 -3.65
CA LYS A 99 2.27 -9.13 -4.77
C LYS A 99 3.67 -9.20 -5.41
N SER A 100 4.73 -9.29 -4.61
CA SER A 100 6.11 -9.35 -5.10
C SER A 100 6.40 -10.61 -5.93
N ILE A 101 5.82 -11.77 -5.59
CA ILE A 101 5.96 -12.99 -6.38
C ILE A 101 5.25 -12.83 -7.73
N VAL A 102 4.03 -12.27 -7.75
CA VAL A 102 3.29 -12.00 -8.99
C VAL A 102 4.05 -11.02 -9.87
N THR A 103 4.56 -9.93 -9.29
CA THR A 103 5.37 -8.93 -10.01
C THR A 103 6.59 -9.55 -10.67
N ARG A 104 7.35 -10.38 -9.93
CA ARG A 104 8.53 -11.10 -10.49
C ARG A 104 8.15 -12.06 -11.59
N ALA A 105 7.08 -12.82 -11.42
CA ALA A 105 6.60 -13.75 -12.43
C ALA A 105 6.22 -13.04 -13.74
N ILE A 106 5.51 -11.90 -13.65
CA ILE A 106 5.16 -11.08 -14.80
C ILE A 106 6.42 -10.48 -15.45
N ALA A 107 7.37 -10.00 -14.64
CA ALA A 107 8.63 -9.43 -15.10
C ALA A 107 9.45 -10.47 -15.90
N GLU A 108 9.58 -11.66 -15.36
CA GLU A 108 10.27 -12.79 -16.02
C GLU A 108 9.57 -13.20 -17.34
N TYR A 109 8.24 -13.34 -17.30
CA TYR A 109 7.44 -13.67 -18.48
C TYR A 109 7.59 -12.62 -19.59
N ALA A 110 7.54 -11.33 -19.22
CA ALA A 110 7.60 -10.23 -20.18
C ALA A 110 9.03 -9.86 -20.63
N GLY A 111 10.06 -10.28 -19.90
CA GLY A 111 11.43 -9.82 -20.07
C GLY A 111 11.57 -8.31 -19.82
N VAL A 112 10.84 -7.79 -18.83
CA VAL A 112 10.82 -6.40 -18.37
C VAL A 112 11.32 -6.37 -16.93
N PRO A 113 12.11 -5.36 -16.51
CA PRO A 113 12.58 -5.24 -15.13
C PRO A 113 11.44 -5.26 -14.10
N SER A 114 11.68 -5.89 -12.96
CA SER A 114 10.63 -6.08 -11.91
C SER A 114 10.15 -4.77 -11.29
N ASP A 115 11.02 -3.77 -11.18
CA ASP A 115 10.68 -2.42 -10.70
C ASP A 115 9.75 -1.69 -11.67
N VAL A 116 9.91 -1.90 -12.98
CA VAL A 116 9.01 -1.35 -14.01
C VAL A 116 7.62 -1.99 -13.92
N ILE A 117 7.54 -3.32 -13.78
CA ILE A 117 6.27 -4.01 -13.58
C ILE A 117 5.61 -3.56 -12.27
N SER A 118 6.40 -3.47 -11.19
CA SER A 118 5.92 -2.98 -9.90
C SER A 118 5.31 -1.58 -10.02
N HIS A 119 5.99 -0.67 -10.69
CA HIS A 119 5.52 0.68 -10.94
C HIS A 119 4.21 0.72 -11.75
N ARG A 120 4.11 -0.09 -12.82
CA ARG A 120 2.91 -0.18 -13.66
C ARG A 120 1.69 -0.79 -12.95
N LEU A 121 1.92 -1.60 -11.91
CA LEU A 121 0.88 -2.19 -11.06
C LEU A 121 0.42 -1.28 -9.92
N MET A 122 1.00 -0.08 -9.78
CA MET A 122 0.59 0.87 -8.73
C MET A 122 -0.62 1.70 -9.16
N GLY A 123 -1.38 2.14 -8.18
CA GLY A 123 -2.55 2.98 -8.38
C GLY A 123 -3.80 2.24 -8.82
N ALA A 124 -4.82 3.00 -9.21
CA ALA A 124 -6.11 2.47 -9.64
C ALA A 124 -6.06 2.07 -11.12
N TRP A 125 -6.18 0.80 -11.40
CA TRP A 125 -6.25 0.27 -12.77
C TRP A 125 -7.42 -0.70 -12.92
N LYS A 126 -7.83 -0.94 -14.17
CA LYS A 126 -8.88 -1.91 -14.49
C LYS A 126 -8.26 -3.11 -15.22
N PRO A 127 -8.71 -4.34 -14.91
CA PRO A 127 -8.19 -5.56 -15.54
C PRO A 127 -8.72 -5.71 -16.98
N THR A 128 -8.17 -4.92 -17.90
CA THR A 128 -8.51 -4.97 -19.34
C THR A 128 -7.37 -5.61 -20.13
N VAL A 129 -7.70 -6.11 -21.32
CA VAL A 129 -6.68 -6.63 -22.26
C VAL A 129 -5.63 -5.56 -22.60
N GLY A 130 -6.06 -4.32 -22.81
CA GLY A 130 -5.17 -3.19 -23.06
C GLY A 130 -4.25 -2.89 -21.87
N PHE A 131 -4.74 -2.96 -20.63
CA PHE A 131 -3.90 -2.81 -19.44
C PHE A 131 -2.83 -3.90 -19.38
N PHE A 132 -3.21 -5.18 -19.59
CA PHE A 132 -2.24 -6.27 -19.55
C PHE A 132 -1.18 -6.15 -20.66
N ALA A 133 -1.59 -5.79 -21.88
CA ALA A 133 -0.66 -5.53 -22.98
C ALA A 133 0.36 -4.44 -22.63
N ASN A 134 -0.08 -3.35 -22.03
CA ASN A 134 0.77 -2.26 -21.57
C ASN A 134 1.68 -2.69 -20.41
N LEU A 135 1.15 -3.48 -19.47
CA LEU A 135 1.91 -3.99 -18.32
C LEU A 135 3.15 -4.77 -18.75
N ILE A 136 3.02 -5.62 -19.79
CA ILE A 136 4.11 -6.48 -20.30
C ILE A 136 4.91 -5.87 -21.46
N SER A 137 4.55 -4.67 -21.92
CA SER A 137 5.25 -3.99 -23.03
C SER A 137 6.69 -3.66 -22.65
N LYS A 138 7.62 -3.86 -23.59
CA LYS A 138 9.03 -3.43 -23.46
C LYS A 138 9.22 -1.95 -23.79
N GLU A 139 8.22 -1.31 -24.36
CA GLU A 139 8.26 0.11 -24.68
C GLU A 139 8.10 0.94 -23.38
N VAL A 140 8.91 1.99 -23.26
CA VAL A 140 8.78 2.96 -22.18
C VAL A 140 7.51 3.77 -22.44
N GLN A 141 6.51 3.56 -21.60
CA GLN A 141 5.32 4.40 -21.63
C GLN A 141 5.50 5.59 -20.70
N ASP A 142 4.93 6.72 -21.09
CA ASP A 142 4.92 7.94 -20.29
C ASP A 142 4.39 7.65 -18.89
N THR A 143 5.15 8.08 -17.90
CA THR A 143 4.76 7.96 -16.50
C THR A 143 3.48 8.75 -16.26
N ILE A 144 2.42 8.10 -15.76
CA ILE A 144 1.21 8.82 -15.36
C ILE A 144 1.60 9.83 -14.28
N ALA A 145 1.22 11.10 -14.45
CA ALA A 145 1.65 12.19 -13.56
C ALA A 145 1.39 11.89 -12.08
N SER A 146 0.27 11.25 -11.75
CA SER A 146 -0.11 10.89 -10.38
C SER A 146 0.60 9.66 -9.84
N GLN A 147 1.30 8.86 -10.66
CA GLN A 147 1.77 7.54 -10.25
C GLN A 147 2.97 7.63 -9.29
N PRO A 148 2.89 7.02 -8.08
CA PRO A 148 4.00 6.98 -7.13
C PRO A 148 5.07 5.98 -7.58
N PHE A 149 6.24 6.06 -6.97
CA PHE A 149 7.22 4.98 -7.05
C PHE A 149 6.88 3.86 -6.05
N PRO A 150 7.25 2.60 -6.34
CA PRO A 150 7.13 1.54 -5.36
C PRO A 150 7.88 1.88 -4.06
N PHE A 151 7.33 1.47 -2.92
CA PHE A 151 7.90 1.80 -1.61
C PHE A 151 8.97 0.78 -1.20
N CYS A 152 10.21 1.23 -0.98
CA CYS A 152 11.26 0.44 -0.35
C CYS A 152 10.85 0.05 1.08
N LEU A 153 10.99 -1.22 1.45
CA LEU A 153 10.64 -1.72 2.78
C LEU A 153 11.89 -1.95 3.60
N ALA A 154 11.90 -1.44 4.84
CA ALA A 154 12.98 -1.69 5.79
C ALA A 154 12.82 -3.07 6.43
N HIS A 155 13.95 -3.72 6.68
CA HIS A 155 14.03 -4.95 7.45
C HIS A 155 14.41 -4.67 8.91
N PRO A 156 13.85 -5.42 9.88
CA PRO A 156 14.27 -5.28 11.28
C PRO A 156 15.71 -5.75 11.47
N VAL A 157 16.44 -5.05 12.31
CA VAL A 157 17.72 -5.57 12.83
C VAL A 157 17.42 -6.75 13.75
N ASP A 158 18.17 -7.84 13.61
CA ASP A 158 17.99 -9.04 14.44
C ASP A 158 18.18 -8.69 15.93
N PRO A 159 17.16 -8.93 16.79
CA PRO A 159 17.24 -8.58 18.20
C PRO A 159 18.34 -9.36 18.97
N GLY A 160 18.71 -10.55 18.50
CA GLY A 160 19.72 -11.40 19.13
C GLY A 160 21.16 -11.03 18.74
N LEU A 161 21.35 -10.59 17.50
CA LEU A 161 22.66 -10.22 16.98
C LEU A 161 22.94 -8.72 17.10
N GLY A 162 21.91 -7.91 17.23
CA GLY A 162 22.01 -6.45 17.21
C GLY A 162 22.55 -5.92 15.88
N PRO A 163 23.03 -4.67 15.83
CA PRO A 163 23.51 -4.05 14.59
C PRO A 163 24.95 -4.42 14.20
N ALA A 164 25.71 -5.11 15.05
CA ALA A 164 27.12 -5.45 14.79
C ALA A 164 27.38 -6.13 13.43
N PRO A 165 26.51 -7.04 12.92
CA PRO A 165 26.69 -7.64 11.61
C PRO A 165 26.55 -6.67 10.43
N LEU A 166 26.01 -5.46 10.65
CA LEU A 166 25.86 -4.45 9.59
C LEU A 166 27.20 -3.77 9.24
N GLY A 167 28.22 -3.88 10.10
CA GLY A 167 29.52 -3.25 9.91
C GLY A 167 29.69 -1.96 10.71
N ASP A 168 30.38 -0.96 10.14
CA ASP A 168 30.65 0.29 10.83
C ASP A 168 29.39 1.19 10.92
N ALA A 169 29.13 1.77 12.09
CA ALA A 169 28.03 2.71 12.29
C ALA A 169 28.14 3.96 11.39
N ASN A 170 29.35 4.36 11.06
CA ASN A 170 29.62 5.51 10.21
C ASN A 170 29.21 5.28 8.73
N ASP A 171 28.99 4.03 8.31
CA ASP A 171 28.46 3.72 6.98
C ASP A 171 26.94 3.95 6.88
N PHE A 172 26.29 4.34 7.97
CA PHE A 172 24.85 4.50 8.07
C PHE A 172 24.44 5.90 8.50
N ALA A 173 23.41 6.41 7.89
CA ALA A 173 22.62 7.51 8.43
C ALA A 173 21.54 6.93 9.37
N ALA A 174 21.37 7.55 10.53
CA ALA A 174 20.33 7.21 11.50
C ALA A 174 19.30 8.33 11.56
N GLU A 175 18.03 7.97 11.55
CA GLU A 175 16.88 8.87 11.66
C GLU A 175 15.88 8.30 12.67
N TRP A 176 14.99 9.15 13.18
CA TRP A 176 13.86 8.66 13.95
C TRP A 176 12.88 7.88 13.08
N LYS A 177 12.49 6.69 13.53
CA LYS A 177 11.38 5.94 12.94
C LYS A 177 10.08 6.47 13.51
N TRP A 178 9.51 7.41 12.81
CA TRP A 178 8.27 8.06 13.20
C TRP A 178 7.07 7.10 13.14
N ASP A 179 6.08 7.33 14.01
CA ASP A 179 4.81 6.63 14.02
C ASP A 179 3.74 7.51 13.35
N GLY A 180 3.52 7.30 12.05
CA GLY A 180 2.63 8.11 11.24
C GLY A 180 2.02 7.36 10.06
N ILE A 181 1.82 8.06 8.95
CA ILE A 181 1.40 7.48 7.67
C ILE A 181 2.50 7.72 6.66
N ARG A 182 3.20 6.67 6.29
CA ARG A 182 4.17 6.77 5.20
C ARG A 182 3.48 7.07 3.88
N GLY A 183 4.01 8.04 3.17
CA GLY A 183 3.48 8.44 1.88
C GLY A 183 4.53 9.03 0.97
N GLN A 184 4.16 9.17 -0.30
CA GLN A 184 4.91 9.92 -1.29
C GLN A 184 4.14 11.19 -1.66
N VAL A 185 4.82 12.31 -1.60
CA VAL A 185 4.35 13.60 -2.12
C VAL A 185 4.96 13.79 -3.51
N ILE A 186 4.10 13.99 -4.50
CA ILE A 186 4.46 14.07 -5.92
C ILE A 186 4.03 15.43 -6.45
N ARG A 187 4.95 16.18 -7.07
CA ARG A 187 4.67 17.38 -7.83
C ARG A 187 5.01 17.14 -9.29
N ARG A 188 4.01 16.86 -10.13
CA ARG A 188 4.17 16.60 -11.56
C ARG A 188 3.04 17.26 -12.36
N SER A 189 3.36 17.75 -13.56
CA SER A 189 2.40 18.40 -14.47
C SER A 189 1.61 19.51 -13.76
N ASP A 190 2.30 20.30 -12.91
CA ASP A 190 1.74 21.37 -12.10
C ASP A 190 0.61 20.93 -11.13
N GLN A 191 0.55 19.65 -10.82
CA GLN A 191 -0.40 19.07 -9.87
C GLN A 191 0.33 18.41 -8.70
N VAL A 192 -0.34 18.34 -7.54
CA VAL A 192 0.14 17.65 -6.35
C VAL A 192 -0.65 16.39 -6.14
N PHE A 193 0.05 15.29 -5.84
CA PHE A 193 -0.56 14.01 -5.49
C PHE A 193 0.10 13.49 -4.21
N ILE A 194 -0.69 12.95 -3.31
CA ILE A 194 -0.19 12.32 -2.08
C ILE A 194 -0.68 10.88 -2.04
N TRP A 195 0.26 9.95 -2.02
CA TRP A 195 -0.03 8.52 -1.95
C TRP A 195 0.38 7.93 -0.61
N SER A 196 -0.43 7.04 -0.05
CA SER A 196 -0.04 6.22 1.09
C SER A 196 0.78 5.00 0.65
N ARG A 197 1.52 4.40 1.59
CA ARG A 197 2.18 3.10 1.38
C ARG A 197 1.22 1.98 0.98
N GLY A 198 -0.05 2.09 1.37
CA GLY A 198 -1.11 1.17 0.96
C GLY A 198 -1.61 1.35 -0.46
N GLU A 199 -0.98 2.22 -1.25
CA GLU A 199 -1.35 2.54 -2.63
C GLU A 199 -2.72 3.24 -2.76
N ASP A 200 -3.12 3.97 -1.72
CA ASP A 200 -4.29 4.84 -1.77
C ASP A 200 -3.89 6.27 -2.13
N LEU A 201 -4.51 6.83 -3.17
CA LEU A 201 -4.40 8.26 -3.47
C LEU A 201 -5.24 9.05 -2.45
N MET A 202 -4.58 9.91 -1.69
CA MET A 202 -5.16 10.63 -0.56
C MET A 202 -5.61 12.05 -0.96
N GLU A 203 -6.50 12.15 -1.95
CA GLU A 203 -7.02 13.44 -2.44
C GLU A 203 -7.78 14.22 -1.36
N ASN A 204 -7.48 15.51 -1.23
CA ASN A 204 -8.15 16.47 -0.32
C ASN A 204 -8.14 16.07 1.18
N ARG A 205 -7.29 15.13 1.58
CA ARG A 205 -7.18 14.70 2.99
C ARG A 205 -6.16 15.52 3.78
N TRP A 206 -5.19 16.10 3.10
CA TRP A 206 -4.05 16.78 3.68
C TRP A 206 -3.81 18.17 3.05
N PRO A 207 -4.80 19.09 3.08
CA PRO A 207 -4.71 20.36 2.38
C PRO A 207 -3.50 21.21 2.80
N GLU A 208 -3.04 21.07 4.05
CA GLU A 208 -1.82 21.75 4.53
C GLU A 208 -0.57 21.25 3.81
N ILE A 209 -0.47 19.94 3.60
CA ILE A 209 0.66 19.31 2.87
C ILE A 209 0.53 19.57 1.38
N GLU A 210 -0.69 19.52 0.84
CA GLU A 210 -0.97 19.82 -0.57
C GLU A 210 -0.50 21.24 -0.90
N SER A 211 -0.86 22.23 -0.08
CA SER A 211 -0.42 23.62 -0.23
C SER A 211 1.10 23.79 -0.11
N ALA A 212 1.74 23.08 0.82
CA ALA A 212 3.20 23.09 0.96
C ALA A 212 3.89 22.49 -0.25
N ALA A 213 3.34 21.42 -0.81
CA ALA A 213 3.87 20.70 -1.96
C ALA A 213 3.75 21.48 -3.28
N GLU A 214 2.86 22.48 -3.38
CA GLU A 214 2.81 23.40 -4.51
C GLU A 214 4.08 24.24 -4.65
N LEU A 215 4.85 24.41 -3.59
CA LEU A 215 6.14 25.11 -3.60
C LEU A 215 7.29 24.25 -4.16
N LEU A 216 7.11 22.93 -4.27
CA LEU A 216 8.10 22.04 -4.84
C LEU A 216 8.27 22.29 -6.35
N PRO A 217 9.48 22.19 -6.89
CA PRO A 217 9.69 22.20 -8.34
C PRO A 217 8.90 21.08 -9.01
N ASN A 218 8.39 21.37 -10.22
CA ASN A 218 7.71 20.35 -11.01
C ASN A 218 8.65 19.17 -11.35
N GLY A 219 8.17 17.95 -11.29
CA GLY A 219 8.99 16.74 -11.42
C GLY A 219 9.68 16.30 -10.13
N THR A 220 9.17 16.69 -8.96
CA THR A 220 9.68 16.27 -7.65
C THR A 220 8.82 15.14 -7.05
N VAL A 221 9.47 14.12 -6.48
CA VAL A 221 8.85 13.08 -5.67
C VAL A 221 9.63 12.93 -4.37
N LEU A 222 8.95 13.13 -3.26
CA LEU A 222 9.49 12.97 -1.91
C LEU A 222 8.86 11.73 -1.26
N ASP A 223 9.66 10.94 -0.53
CA ASP A 223 9.21 9.89 0.37
C ASP A 223 9.33 10.37 1.81
N GLY A 224 8.30 10.17 2.62
CA GLY A 224 8.26 10.73 3.96
C GLY A 224 7.14 10.14 4.82
N GLU A 225 6.99 10.73 6.01
CA GLU A 225 5.96 10.36 6.98
C GLU A 225 5.03 11.55 7.22
N ILE A 226 3.72 11.32 7.15
CA ILE A 226 2.69 12.28 7.57
C ILE A 226 2.50 12.12 9.07
N LEU A 227 2.74 13.21 9.81
CA LEU A 227 2.67 13.24 11.26
C LEU A 227 1.69 14.30 11.74
N ALA A 228 0.97 14.04 12.84
CA ALA A 228 0.28 15.09 13.55
C ALA A 228 1.31 15.92 14.36
N SER A 229 1.32 17.24 14.17
CA SER A 229 2.30 18.13 14.83
C SER A 229 1.78 19.55 14.93
N PHE A 230 1.96 20.18 16.10
CA PHE A 230 1.61 21.59 16.32
C PHE A 230 2.71 22.60 15.89
N GLY A 231 3.67 22.20 15.15
CA GLY A 231 4.85 23.00 14.84
C GLY A 231 6.03 22.66 15.76
N ASP A 232 7.10 23.43 15.74
CA ASP A 232 8.30 23.34 16.61
C ASP A 232 8.78 21.91 16.97
N ASN A 233 8.68 20.98 16.01
CA ASN A 233 9.04 19.57 16.15
C ASN A 233 8.27 18.76 17.22
N GLN A 234 7.16 19.30 17.72
CA GLN A 234 6.31 18.60 18.67
C GLN A 234 5.37 17.63 17.93
N VAL A 235 5.86 16.41 17.68
CA VAL A 235 5.06 15.33 17.10
C VAL A 235 4.08 14.80 18.15
N LEU A 236 2.81 14.66 17.74
CA LEU A 236 1.75 14.13 18.59
C LEU A 236 1.69 12.59 18.44
N PRO A 237 1.17 11.87 19.44
CA PRO A 237 0.90 10.44 19.33
C PRO A 237 0.04 10.10 18.12
N PHE A 238 0.28 8.97 17.47
CA PHE A 238 -0.44 8.51 16.26
C PHE A 238 -1.97 8.49 16.43
N VAL A 239 -2.48 8.23 17.63
CA VAL A 239 -3.92 8.28 17.95
C VAL A 239 -4.57 9.63 17.56
N ASN A 240 -3.81 10.72 17.56
CA ASN A 240 -4.32 12.03 17.11
C ASN A 240 -4.49 12.04 15.59
N LEU A 241 -3.53 11.49 14.83
CA LEU A 241 -3.61 11.39 13.38
C LEU A 241 -4.77 10.48 12.94
N GLN A 242 -5.07 9.43 13.70
CA GLN A 242 -6.21 8.53 13.43
C GLN A 242 -7.55 9.25 13.36
N LYS A 243 -7.72 10.39 14.05
CA LYS A 243 -8.95 11.21 13.96
C LYS A 243 -9.18 11.78 12.55
N ARG A 244 -8.13 11.87 11.72
CA ARG A 244 -8.17 12.35 10.33
C ARG A 244 -8.25 11.22 9.31
N ILE A 245 -7.71 10.04 9.65
CA ILE A 245 -7.70 8.84 8.80
C ILE A 245 -9.15 8.43 8.51
N GLY A 246 -9.47 8.15 7.26
CA GLY A 246 -10.80 7.71 6.84
C GLY A 246 -11.82 8.84 6.62
N ARG A 247 -11.48 10.09 6.87
CA ARG A 247 -12.34 11.22 6.53
C ARG A 247 -12.09 11.65 5.07
N LYS A 248 -13.15 11.73 4.29
CA LYS A 248 -13.08 12.21 2.89
C LYS A 248 -12.87 13.72 2.81
N THR A 249 -13.34 14.46 3.82
CA THR A 249 -13.17 15.91 3.94
C THR A 249 -12.80 16.28 5.36
N VAL A 250 -11.90 17.24 5.52
CA VAL A 250 -11.39 17.70 6.82
C VAL A 250 -11.97 19.07 7.12
N SER A 251 -12.66 19.22 8.27
CA SER A 251 -13.24 20.50 8.68
C SER A 251 -12.15 21.46 9.19
N ASN A 252 -12.39 22.77 9.09
CA ASN A 252 -11.50 23.80 9.63
C ASN A 252 -11.21 23.63 11.13
N ARG A 253 -12.14 23.07 11.88
CA ARG A 253 -11.94 22.73 13.29
C ARG A 253 -10.89 21.64 13.44
N LEU A 254 -11.00 20.56 12.66
CA LEU A 254 -10.10 19.43 12.74
C LEU A 254 -8.68 19.78 12.23
N LEU A 255 -8.56 20.67 11.23
CA LEU A 255 -7.27 21.21 10.79
C LEU A 255 -6.52 21.89 11.94
N LYS A 256 -7.25 22.63 12.80
CA LYS A 256 -6.67 23.31 13.97
C LYS A 256 -6.39 22.36 15.14
N GLU A 257 -7.25 21.37 15.35
CA GLU A 257 -7.10 20.40 16.46
C GLU A 257 -5.99 19.37 16.22
N VAL A 258 -5.80 18.99 14.96
CA VAL A 258 -4.81 17.99 14.55
C VAL A 258 -4.11 18.48 13.27
N PRO A 259 -3.29 19.53 13.36
CA PRO A 259 -2.47 19.95 12.22
C PRO A 259 -1.46 18.86 11.86
N VAL A 260 -1.06 18.79 10.59
CA VAL A 260 -0.15 17.77 10.10
C VAL A 260 1.07 18.36 9.42
N VAL A 261 2.14 17.59 9.39
CA VAL A 261 3.37 17.90 8.67
C VAL A 261 3.76 16.68 7.84
N PHE A 262 4.33 16.91 6.66
CA PHE A 262 5.03 15.89 5.90
C PHE A 262 6.53 15.97 6.24
N GLN A 263 7.03 14.93 6.88
CA GLN A 263 8.42 14.80 7.29
C GLN A 263 9.17 13.98 6.23
N ALA A 264 9.76 14.65 5.25
CA ALA A 264 10.49 14.01 4.16
C ALA A 264 11.81 13.41 4.66
N PHE A 265 12.08 12.16 4.27
CA PHE A 265 13.31 11.46 4.60
C PHE A 265 14.07 10.96 3.36
N ASP A 266 13.48 11.06 2.16
CA ASP A 266 14.13 10.71 0.91
C ASP A 266 13.57 11.54 -0.26
N ILE A 267 14.36 11.70 -1.33
CA ILE A 267 13.94 12.26 -2.60
C ILE A 267 14.16 11.23 -3.70
N LEU A 268 13.09 10.90 -4.41
CA LEU A 268 13.09 9.84 -5.42
C LEU A 268 13.14 10.38 -6.85
N GLN A 269 12.68 11.63 -7.04
CA GLN A 269 12.73 12.33 -8.32
C GLN A 269 12.96 13.82 -8.08
N GLU A 270 13.81 14.43 -8.89
CA GLU A 270 14.09 15.86 -8.90
C GLU A 270 14.10 16.38 -10.34
N SER A 271 13.31 17.43 -10.63
CA SER A 271 13.20 18.01 -11.98
C SER A 271 12.93 16.97 -13.09
N GLY A 272 12.17 15.93 -12.76
CA GLY A 272 11.84 14.82 -13.66
C GLY A 272 12.89 13.70 -13.74
N GLN A 273 14.08 13.87 -13.17
CA GLN A 273 15.12 12.85 -13.12
C GLN A 273 14.85 11.84 -12.00
N ASP A 274 14.81 10.56 -12.32
CA ASP A 274 14.73 9.47 -11.33
C ASP A 274 16.05 9.33 -10.59
N LEU A 275 16.00 9.42 -9.25
CA LEU A 275 17.17 9.37 -8.38
C LEU A 275 17.31 8.03 -7.62
N ARG A 276 16.40 7.08 -7.80
CA ARG A 276 16.37 5.83 -7.02
C ARG A 276 17.65 5.01 -7.16
N SER A 277 18.32 5.06 -8.31
CA SER A 277 19.60 4.39 -8.55
C SER A 277 20.81 5.11 -7.94
N HIS A 278 20.65 6.33 -7.40
CA HIS A 278 21.72 7.05 -6.74
C HIS A 278 21.89 6.59 -5.29
N PRO A 279 23.10 6.70 -4.70
CA PRO A 279 23.34 6.44 -3.28
C PRO A 279 22.46 7.29 -2.36
N PHE A 280 22.08 6.75 -1.20
CA PHE A 280 21.29 7.51 -0.24
C PHE A 280 21.95 8.83 0.18
N SER A 281 23.26 8.84 0.35
CA SER A 281 24.01 10.06 0.67
C SER A 281 23.81 11.19 -0.33
N GLU A 282 23.77 10.88 -1.64
CA GLU A 282 23.50 11.87 -2.69
C GLU A 282 22.05 12.32 -2.67
N ARG A 283 21.09 11.38 -2.57
CA ARG A 283 19.67 11.71 -2.47
C ARG A 283 19.39 12.58 -1.24
N ARG A 284 20.03 12.26 -0.11
CA ARG A 284 19.92 13.06 1.12
C ARG A 284 20.43 14.50 0.93
N GLN A 285 21.57 14.67 0.32
CA GLN A 285 22.13 16.01 0.03
C GLN A 285 21.19 16.82 -0.86
N ARG A 286 20.61 16.19 -1.90
CA ARG A 286 19.63 16.85 -2.78
C ARG A 286 18.36 17.24 -2.01
N LEU A 287 17.83 16.34 -1.17
CA LEU A 287 16.68 16.64 -0.30
C LEU A 287 16.97 17.87 0.59
N GLU A 288 18.14 17.92 1.21
CA GLU A 288 18.54 19.03 2.07
C GLU A 288 18.65 20.36 1.31
N MET A 289 19.26 20.34 0.14
CA MET A 289 19.36 21.52 -0.72
C MET A 289 17.99 21.99 -1.18
N LEU A 290 17.12 21.08 -1.60
CA LEU A 290 15.77 21.40 -2.05
C LEU A 290 14.96 22.04 -0.92
N LEU A 291 14.88 21.40 0.23
CA LEU A 291 14.05 21.86 1.35
C LEU A 291 14.64 23.07 2.08
N ALA A 292 15.93 23.38 1.90
CA ALA A 292 16.52 24.63 2.39
C ALA A 292 15.98 25.87 1.65
N THR A 293 15.42 25.69 0.44
CA THR A 293 14.81 26.77 -0.35
C THR A 293 13.32 26.94 -0.08
N ILE A 294 12.71 26.01 0.68
CA ILE A 294 11.26 25.97 0.95
C ILE A 294 11.04 26.15 2.46
N ASP A 295 10.59 27.34 2.85
CA ASP A 295 10.20 27.63 4.22
C ASP A 295 8.69 27.46 4.39
N HIS A 296 8.26 26.27 4.77
CA HIS A 296 6.85 25.98 4.99
C HIS A 296 6.63 25.07 6.22
N PRO A 297 5.74 25.41 7.15
CA PRO A 297 5.56 24.67 8.41
C PRO A 297 5.08 23.22 8.24
N HIS A 298 4.41 22.92 7.12
CA HIS A 298 3.83 21.59 6.85
C HIS A 298 4.66 20.70 5.92
N LEU A 299 5.86 21.15 5.51
CA LEU A 299 6.82 20.38 4.73
C LEU A 299 8.21 20.51 5.35
N ARG A 300 8.74 19.43 5.88
CA ARG A 300 10.01 19.42 6.59
C ARG A 300 10.85 18.21 6.18
N ARG A 301 12.13 18.27 6.44
CA ARG A 301 13.03 17.10 6.36
C ARG A 301 13.15 16.44 7.73
N THR A 302 13.38 15.15 7.75
CA THR A 302 13.83 14.42 8.95
C THR A 302 15.28 14.80 9.26
N ASP A 303 15.59 15.07 10.52
CA ASP A 303 16.96 15.32 10.96
C ASP A 303 17.75 14.01 11.10
N LEU A 304 19.02 14.06 10.74
CA LEU A 304 19.96 12.96 10.98
C LEU A 304 20.42 12.97 12.43
N ILE A 305 20.42 11.80 13.03
CA ILE A 305 20.92 11.58 14.38
C ILE A 305 22.44 11.39 14.29
N GLN A 306 23.18 12.24 14.97
CA GLN A 306 24.64 12.14 15.05
C GLN A 306 25.03 11.18 16.17
N ALA A 307 25.78 10.14 15.82
CA ALA A 307 26.34 9.18 16.77
C ALA A 307 27.59 8.53 16.16
N ALA A 308 28.58 8.27 16.98
CA ALA A 308 29.85 7.72 16.54
C ALA A 308 29.92 6.18 16.65
N SER A 309 28.90 5.54 17.25
CA SER A 309 28.90 4.09 17.48
C SER A 309 27.49 3.51 17.59
N TRP A 310 27.40 2.19 17.46
CA TRP A 310 26.16 1.46 17.70
C TRP A 310 25.62 1.58 19.12
N ASP A 311 26.51 1.65 20.12
CA ASP A 311 26.14 1.80 21.54
C ASP A 311 25.51 3.16 21.80
N GLU A 312 26.02 4.19 21.15
CA GLU A 312 25.46 5.54 21.22
C GLU A 312 24.08 5.60 20.57
N LEU A 313 23.92 5.01 19.38
CA LEU A 313 22.62 4.87 18.73
C LEU A 313 21.64 4.05 19.56
N ALA A 314 22.08 2.98 20.22
CA ALA A 314 21.25 2.20 21.12
C ALA A 314 20.76 3.04 22.32
N THR A 315 21.64 3.86 22.90
CA THR A 315 21.29 4.79 23.99
C THR A 315 20.26 5.83 23.53
N ILE A 316 20.46 6.43 22.36
CA ILE A 316 19.51 7.40 21.77
C ILE A 316 18.17 6.73 21.50
N ARG A 317 18.16 5.50 20.96
CA ARG A 317 16.95 4.73 20.67
C ARG A 317 16.03 4.55 21.89
N HIS A 318 16.59 4.40 23.09
CA HIS A 318 15.78 4.27 24.32
C HIS A 318 14.86 5.48 24.58
N ARG A 319 15.21 6.64 24.03
CA ARG A 319 14.43 7.87 24.15
C ARG A 319 13.33 8.03 23.09
N SER A 320 13.19 7.08 22.16
CA SER A 320 12.23 7.20 21.05
C SER A 320 10.79 7.44 21.51
N ARG A 321 10.37 6.80 22.60
CA ARG A 321 9.02 6.96 23.15
C ARG A 321 8.73 8.37 23.72
N GLU A 322 9.76 9.07 24.18
CA GLU A 322 9.64 10.43 24.71
C GLU A 322 9.21 11.43 23.62
N ILE A 323 9.54 11.13 22.37
CA ILE A 323 9.24 11.97 21.21
C ILE A 323 8.18 11.38 20.27
N ASN A 324 7.46 10.35 20.70
CA ASN A 324 6.47 9.62 19.90
C ASN A 324 7.06 8.98 18.62
N ALA A 325 8.30 8.48 18.68
CA ALA A 325 8.90 7.65 17.64
C ALA A 325 8.89 6.17 18.05
N GLU A 326 8.85 5.26 17.08
CA GLU A 326 8.90 3.81 17.30
C GLU A 326 10.31 3.29 17.62
N GLY A 327 11.33 4.01 17.16
CA GLY A 327 12.73 3.63 17.27
C GLY A 327 13.60 4.41 16.29
N LEU A 328 14.64 3.76 15.76
CA LEU A 328 15.51 4.33 14.74
C LEU A 328 15.36 3.62 13.41
N MET A 329 15.55 4.36 12.32
CA MET A 329 15.72 3.89 10.96
C MET A 329 17.19 4.04 10.59
N LEU A 330 17.80 2.97 10.11
CA LEU A 330 19.19 2.95 9.64
C LEU A 330 19.19 2.82 8.13
N LYS A 331 19.93 3.68 7.44
CA LYS A 331 20.05 3.71 5.99
C LYS A 331 21.51 3.72 5.60
N ARG A 332 21.97 2.72 4.85
CA ARG A 332 23.35 2.75 4.35
C ARG A 332 23.54 3.93 3.42
N LEU A 333 24.65 4.61 3.61
CA LEU A 333 24.97 5.84 2.84
C LEU A 333 25.15 5.56 1.35
N ASP A 334 25.62 4.38 0.99
CA ASP A 334 25.86 3.94 -0.40
C ASP A 334 24.65 3.21 -1.03
N ALA A 335 23.57 2.95 -0.26
CA ALA A 335 22.45 2.17 -0.75
C ALA A 335 21.59 2.92 -1.75
N THR A 336 21.18 2.21 -2.81
CA THR A 336 20.14 2.63 -3.75
C THR A 336 18.73 2.46 -3.13
N TYR A 337 17.72 3.05 -3.74
CA TYR A 337 16.33 2.87 -3.32
C TYR A 337 15.76 1.62 -3.99
N GLU A 338 15.89 0.47 -3.33
CA GLU A 338 15.43 -0.84 -3.83
C GLU A 338 14.03 -1.19 -3.28
N VAL A 339 13.25 -2.00 -4.07
CA VAL A 339 11.87 -2.39 -3.77
C VAL A 339 11.73 -3.90 -3.72
#